data_80e60416ba102b10634b62b6a4126518
#
_entry.id   80e60416ba102b10634b62b6a4126518
#
_cell.length_a   1.000
_cell.length_b   1.000
_cell.length_c   1.000
_cell.angle_alpha   90.00
_cell.angle_beta   90.00
_cell.angle_gamma   90.00
#
_symmetry.space_group_name_H-M   'P 1'
#
loop_
_entity.id
_entity.type
_entity.pdbx_description
1 polymer ?
#
loop_
_entity_poly.entity_id
_entity_poly.type
_entity_poly.pdbx_seq_one_letter_code
_entity_poly.pdbx_strand_id
1 'polypeptide(L)'
;METDNIIEIGIDNLERLYIKPEKVKFTLIYRTATEVHWDNENHFLYSPKPKNWTYLDWYKHIIIVAEDCNCKLIITEKTKWKNISEKLKTEICK
;
A
#
# COMPACT_ATOMS: atom_id res chain seq x y z
N MET A 1 -10.54 -0.60 -15.73
CA MET A 1 -9.68 -0.34 -14.56
C MET A 1 -8.23 -0.60 -14.93
N GLU A 2 -7.35 0.33 -14.61
CA GLU A 2 -5.93 0.14 -14.81
C GLU A 2 -5.37 -0.89 -13.85
N THR A 3 -4.29 -1.55 -14.24
CA THR A 3 -3.57 -2.50 -13.40
C THR A 3 -2.12 -2.04 -13.30
N ASP A 4 -1.56 -2.06 -12.10
CA ASP A 4 -0.16 -1.73 -11.89
C ASP A 4 0.48 -2.72 -10.94
N ASN A 5 1.77 -2.93 -11.09
CA ASN A 5 2.52 -3.85 -10.24
C ASN A 5 2.95 -3.14 -8.96
N ILE A 6 2.96 -3.87 -7.86
CA ILE A 6 3.54 -3.37 -6.60
C ILE A 6 5.03 -3.72 -6.63
N ILE A 7 5.89 -2.69 -6.56
CA ILE A 7 7.33 -2.92 -6.56
C ILE A 7 7.90 -3.10 -5.16
N GLU A 8 7.22 -2.56 -4.14
CA GLU A 8 7.67 -2.71 -2.77
C GLU A 8 6.51 -2.58 -1.78
N ILE A 9 6.51 -3.41 -0.75
CA ILE A 9 5.60 -3.31 0.40
C ILE A 9 6.49 -3.28 1.64
N GLY A 10 6.25 -2.33 2.54
CA GLY A 10 7.09 -2.24 3.72
C GLY A 10 6.46 -1.49 4.87
N ILE A 11 7.18 -1.47 5.98
CA ILE A 11 6.84 -0.68 7.16
C ILE A 11 8.00 0.27 7.38
N ASP A 12 7.73 1.58 7.37
CA ASP A 12 8.77 2.58 7.49
C ASP A 12 9.18 2.81 8.95
N ASN A 13 10.12 3.74 9.18
CA ASN A 13 10.61 4.03 10.53
C ASN A 13 9.60 4.77 11.41
N LEU A 14 8.48 5.19 10.85
CA LEU A 14 7.35 5.77 11.60
C LEU A 14 6.25 4.74 11.82
N GLU A 15 6.55 3.47 11.57
CA GLU A 15 5.63 2.33 11.74
C GLU A 15 4.40 2.40 10.83
N ARG A 16 4.52 3.09 9.70
CA ARG A 16 3.44 3.17 8.71
C ARG A 16 3.63 2.11 7.64
N LEU A 17 2.54 1.45 7.25
CA LEU A 17 2.56 0.54 6.12
C LEU A 17 2.55 1.34 4.83
N TYR A 18 3.41 0.99 3.88
CA TYR A 18 3.41 1.62 2.57
C TYR A 18 3.39 0.59 1.46
N ILE A 19 2.81 0.98 0.32
CA ILE A 19 2.76 0.18 -0.89
C ILE A 19 3.24 1.06 -2.03
N LYS A 20 4.30 0.63 -2.72
CA LYS A 20 4.90 1.39 -3.80
C LYS A 20 4.49 0.83 -5.15
N PRO A 21 3.66 1.56 -5.91
CA PRO A 21 3.31 1.13 -7.28
C PRO A 21 4.45 1.40 -8.25
N GLU A 22 4.46 0.68 -9.36
CA GLU A 22 5.51 0.80 -10.37
C GLU A 22 5.38 2.08 -11.19
N LYS A 23 4.18 2.39 -11.66
CA LYS A 23 3.95 3.48 -12.62
C LYS A 23 2.93 4.50 -12.15
N VAL A 24 1.83 4.04 -11.57
CA VAL A 24 0.71 4.92 -11.22
C VAL A 24 1.07 5.85 -10.05
N LYS A 25 0.64 7.11 -10.16
CA LYS A 25 0.79 8.10 -9.09
C LYS A 25 -0.59 8.47 -8.55
N PHE A 26 -0.75 8.43 -7.25
CA PHE A 26 -2.03 8.70 -6.60
C PHE A 26 -2.08 10.10 -6.00
N THR A 27 -1.69 11.10 -6.78
CA THR A 27 -1.53 12.48 -6.31
C THR A 27 -2.82 13.11 -5.80
N LEU A 28 -3.98 12.59 -6.20
CA LEU A 28 -5.29 13.12 -5.80
C LEU A 28 -5.98 12.25 -4.75
N ILE A 29 -5.28 11.31 -4.14
CA ILE A 29 -5.86 10.37 -3.18
C ILE A 29 -6.48 11.10 -1.97
N TYR A 30 -5.97 12.28 -1.64
CA TYR A 30 -6.49 13.08 -0.51
C TYR A 30 -7.97 13.40 -0.66
N ARG A 31 -8.54 13.30 -1.86
CA ARG A 31 -9.95 13.56 -2.12
C ARG A 31 -10.87 12.44 -1.65
N THR A 32 -10.31 11.27 -1.33
CA THR A 32 -11.11 10.10 -0.95
C THR A 32 -11.44 10.05 0.54
N ALA A 33 -10.84 10.90 1.38
CA ALA A 33 -11.06 10.98 2.82
C ALA A 33 -10.94 9.62 3.53
N THR A 34 -9.95 8.81 3.17
CA THR A 34 -9.80 7.44 3.63
C THR A 34 -8.64 7.21 4.58
N GLU A 35 -7.93 8.25 4.99
CA GLU A 35 -6.71 8.20 5.80
C GLU A 35 -5.53 7.54 5.07
N VAL A 36 -5.68 7.20 3.80
CA VAL A 36 -4.58 6.74 2.96
C VAL A 36 -3.99 7.95 2.26
N HIS A 37 -2.67 8.06 2.28
CA HIS A 37 -1.96 9.21 1.74
C HIS A 37 -0.99 8.79 0.64
N TRP A 38 -0.64 9.74 -0.20
CA TRP A 38 0.37 9.58 -1.24
C TRP A 38 1.60 10.41 -0.90
N ASP A 39 2.77 9.74 -0.84
CA ASP A 39 4.05 10.42 -0.67
C ASP A 39 4.63 10.73 -2.05
N ASN A 40 4.62 12.01 -2.40
CA ASN A 40 5.06 12.43 -3.74
C ASN A 40 6.57 12.38 -3.93
N GLU A 41 7.34 12.30 -2.85
CA GLU A 41 8.80 12.18 -2.94
C GLU A 41 9.22 10.72 -3.09
N ASN A 42 8.64 9.84 -2.27
CA ASN A 42 8.97 8.42 -2.27
C ASN A 42 8.10 7.61 -3.22
N HIS A 43 7.05 8.20 -3.78
CA HIS A 43 6.15 7.58 -4.75
C HIS A 43 5.48 6.33 -4.21
N PHE A 44 4.89 6.42 -3.01
CA PHE A 44 4.14 5.30 -2.45
C PHE A 44 2.88 5.77 -1.72
N LEU A 45 1.92 4.83 -1.60
CA LEU A 45 0.74 5.00 -0.75
C LEU A 45 1.10 4.55 0.66
N TYR A 46 0.63 5.26 1.68
CA TYR A 46 0.90 4.84 3.05
C TYR A 46 -0.30 5.06 3.97
N SER A 47 -0.36 4.22 5.01
CA SER A 47 -1.35 4.32 6.07
C SER A 47 -0.78 5.16 7.22
N PRO A 48 -1.63 5.62 8.17
CA PRO A 48 -1.09 6.08 9.44
C PRO A 48 -0.55 4.90 10.25
N LYS A 49 0.13 5.18 11.37
CA LYS A 49 0.54 4.12 12.29
C LYS A 49 -0.70 3.39 12.80
N PRO A 50 -0.76 2.06 12.68
CA PRO A 50 -1.92 1.32 13.13
C PRO A 50 -2.22 1.51 14.62
N LYS A 51 -3.50 1.69 14.94
CA LYS A 51 -3.99 1.78 16.32
C LYS A 51 -4.95 0.63 16.63
N ASN A 52 -6.09 0.61 15.95
CA ASN A 52 -7.11 -0.41 16.13
C ASN A 52 -7.06 -1.50 15.05
N TRP A 53 -6.52 -1.15 13.91
CA TRP A 53 -6.39 -2.07 12.78
C TRP A 53 -5.00 -2.70 12.77
N THR A 54 -4.92 -3.93 12.24
CA THR A 54 -3.64 -4.58 11.99
C THR A 54 -3.03 -4.06 10.69
N TYR A 55 -1.77 -4.39 10.44
CA TYR A 55 -1.15 -4.09 9.15
C TYR A 55 -1.87 -4.79 7.99
N LEU A 56 -2.39 -6.00 8.22
CA LEU A 56 -3.18 -6.71 7.22
C LEU A 56 -4.44 -5.93 6.86
N ASP A 57 -5.15 -5.39 7.86
CA ASP A 57 -6.33 -4.56 7.63
C ASP A 57 -5.98 -3.34 6.79
N TRP A 58 -4.89 -2.66 7.11
CA TRP A 58 -4.44 -1.49 6.36
C TRP A 58 -4.04 -1.86 4.93
N TYR A 59 -3.35 -2.99 4.75
CA TYR A 59 -3.02 -3.47 3.41
C TYR A 59 -4.28 -3.62 2.55
N LYS A 60 -5.29 -4.33 3.07
CA LYS A 60 -6.55 -4.53 2.36
C LYS A 60 -7.25 -3.22 2.05
N HIS A 61 -7.24 -2.29 3.01
CA HIS A 61 -7.86 -0.99 2.83
C HIS A 61 -7.16 -0.16 1.75
N ILE A 62 -5.83 -0.15 1.75
CA ILE A 62 -5.06 0.57 0.72
C ILE A 62 -5.37 0.01 -0.68
N ILE A 63 -5.46 -1.31 -0.81
CA ILE A 63 -5.79 -1.95 -2.09
C ILE A 63 -7.19 -1.51 -2.56
N ILE A 64 -8.17 -1.49 -1.66
CA ILE A 64 -9.53 -1.05 -1.98
C ILE A 64 -9.55 0.42 -2.39
N VAL A 65 -8.83 1.27 -1.68
CA VAL A 65 -8.75 2.70 -2.00
C VAL A 65 -8.11 2.92 -3.38
N ALA A 66 -7.07 2.14 -3.71
CA ALA A 66 -6.46 2.20 -5.04
C ALA A 66 -7.47 1.80 -6.12
N GLU A 67 -8.29 0.78 -5.88
CA GLU A 67 -9.33 0.37 -6.81
C GLU A 67 -10.39 1.47 -6.98
N ASP A 68 -10.74 2.16 -5.90
CA ASP A 68 -11.65 3.31 -5.97
C ASP A 68 -11.06 4.45 -6.81
N CYS A 69 -9.73 4.51 -6.92
CA CYS A 69 -9.02 5.43 -7.80
C CYS A 69 -8.78 4.82 -9.20
N ASN A 70 -9.48 3.74 -9.50
CA ASN A 70 -9.49 3.08 -10.81
C ASN A 70 -8.18 2.35 -11.15
N CYS A 71 -7.48 1.84 -10.12
CA CYS A 71 -6.25 1.10 -10.31
C CYS A 71 -6.21 -0.14 -9.43
N LYS A 72 -5.97 -1.29 -10.02
CA LYS A 72 -5.78 -2.55 -9.30
C LYS A 72 -4.28 -2.81 -9.11
N LEU A 73 -3.82 -2.81 -7.88
CA LEU A 73 -2.42 -3.09 -7.56
C LEU A 73 -2.19 -4.59 -7.37
N ILE A 74 -1.15 -5.11 -7.99
CA ILE A 74 -0.87 -6.55 -8.03
C ILE A 74 0.51 -6.86 -7.46
N ILE A 75 0.57 -7.84 -6.56
CA ILE A 75 1.84 -8.38 -6.06
C ILE A 75 2.41 -9.30 -7.12
N THR A 76 3.73 -9.17 -7.39
CA THR A 76 4.43 -10.01 -8.35
C THR A 76 5.63 -10.67 -7.67
N GLU A 77 6.32 -11.55 -8.39
CA GLU A 77 7.56 -12.16 -7.91
C GLU A 77 8.66 -11.14 -7.66
N LYS A 78 8.56 -9.96 -8.29
CA LYS A 78 9.55 -8.90 -8.16
C LYS A 78 9.24 -7.94 -7.03
N THR A 79 8.09 -8.06 -6.38
CA THR A 79 7.71 -7.21 -5.25
C THR A 79 8.70 -7.38 -4.11
N LYS A 80 9.29 -6.28 -3.65
CA LYS A 80 10.21 -6.30 -2.52
C LYS A 80 9.44 -6.15 -1.22
N TRP A 81 9.96 -6.77 -0.16
CA TRP A 81 9.35 -6.74 1.16
C TRP A 81 10.35 -6.16 2.15
N LYS A 82 10.00 -5.06 2.80
CA LYS A 82 10.88 -4.37 3.73
C LYS A 82 10.26 -4.28 5.12
N ASN A 83 10.94 -4.83 6.13
CA ASN A 83 10.46 -4.87 7.52
C ASN A 83 9.09 -5.56 7.66
N ILE A 84 8.81 -6.51 6.80
CA ILE A 84 7.58 -7.31 6.84
C ILE A 84 7.93 -8.69 7.37
N SER A 85 7.23 -9.12 8.45
CA SER A 85 7.43 -10.46 8.98
C SER A 85 6.96 -11.52 8.00
N GLU A 86 7.50 -12.73 8.10
CA GLU A 86 7.06 -13.85 7.25
C GLU A 86 5.57 -14.14 7.45
N LYS A 87 5.08 -14.02 8.67
CA LYS A 87 3.67 -14.21 8.98
C LYS A 87 2.81 -13.20 8.23
N LEU A 88 3.16 -11.91 8.29
CA LEU A 88 2.40 -10.87 7.63
C LEU A 88 2.46 -11.04 6.11
N LYS A 89 3.63 -11.35 5.57
CA LYS A 89 3.79 -11.60 4.14
C LYS A 89 2.88 -12.73 3.68
N THR A 90 2.84 -13.84 4.43
CA THR A 90 1.98 -14.97 4.13
C THR A 90 0.50 -14.55 4.15
N GLU A 91 0.09 -13.77 5.13
CA GLU A 91 -1.30 -13.29 5.23
C GLU A 91 -1.67 -12.38 4.06
N ILE A 92 -0.76 -11.50 3.65
CA ILE A 92 -0.97 -10.58 2.52
C ILE A 92 -1.09 -11.35 1.21
N CYS A 93 -0.27 -12.39 1.02
CA CYS A 93 -0.23 -13.17 -0.22
C CYS A 93 -1.35 -14.18 -0.37
N LYS A 94 -2.18 -14.37 0.64
CA LYS A 94 -3.30 -15.32 0.56
C LYS A 94 -4.43 -14.84 -0.35
#